data_974239ea4ea9daa514019a867158a602
#
_entry.id   974239ea4ea9daa514019a867158a602
#
_cell.length_a   1.000
_cell.length_b   1.000
_cell.length_c   1.000
_cell.angle_alpha   90.00
_cell.angle_beta   90.00
_cell.angle_gamma   90.00
#
_symmetry.space_group_name_H-M   'P 1'
#
loop_
_entity.id
_entity.type
_entity.pdbx_description
1 polymer ?
#
loop_
_entity_poly.entity_id
_entity_poly.type
_entity_poly.pdbx_seq_one_letter_code
_entity_poly.pdbx_strand_id
1 'polypeptide(L)'
;MNGFVWWVGEIEDRMDPLNMGRIRVRIFGWHTDNKALLPTDGLPWAQGVYPLNSSRNWQSPSVGDWVVGFFMDGESAQFPVVLGVLPGIRKK
;
A
#
# COMPACT_ATOMS: atom_id res chain seq x y z
N MET A 1 -17.93 -8.48 -11.62
CA MET A 1 -16.67 -8.16 -10.95
C MET A 1 -15.94 -9.44 -10.61
N ASN A 2 -14.74 -9.57 -11.06
CA ASN A 2 -13.98 -10.80 -10.92
C ASN A 2 -13.16 -10.76 -9.65
N GLY A 3 -13.76 -11.21 -8.58
CA GLY A 3 -13.01 -11.44 -7.38
C GLY A 3 -12.49 -10.19 -6.70
N PHE A 4 -12.77 -10.08 -5.46
CA PHE A 4 -12.17 -9.09 -4.57
C PHE A 4 -10.86 -9.69 -4.06
N VAL A 5 -9.75 -9.07 -4.37
CA VAL A 5 -8.43 -9.54 -3.93
C VAL A 5 -7.90 -8.57 -2.90
N TRP A 6 -7.79 -9.03 -1.67
CA TRP A 6 -7.21 -8.24 -0.59
C TRP A 6 -5.78 -8.71 -0.32
N TRP A 7 -5.01 -7.85 0.35
CA TRP A 7 -3.61 -8.15 0.61
C TRP A 7 -3.14 -7.48 1.90
N VAL A 8 -2.00 -7.95 2.37
CA VAL A 8 -1.25 -7.33 3.46
C VAL A 8 0.14 -7.01 2.92
N GLY A 9 0.68 -5.88 3.30
CA GLY A 9 2.00 -5.48 2.84
C GLY A 9 2.70 -4.58 3.82
N GLU A 10 3.93 -4.23 3.47
CA GLU A 10 4.78 -3.36 4.29
C GLU A 10 5.10 -2.10 3.50
N ILE A 11 4.98 -0.95 4.14
CA ILE A 11 5.27 0.33 3.51
C ILE A 11 6.76 0.51 3.35
N GLU A 12 7.20 0.85 2.13
CA GLU A 12 8.60 1.10 1.83
C GLU A 12 8.90 2.54 1.43
N ASP A 13 7.91 3.28 0.93
CA ASP A 13 8.11 4.64 0.48
C ASP A 13 6.83 5.43 0.67
N ARG A 14 6.95 6.62 1.23
CA ARG A 14 5.82 7.53 1.43
C ARG A 14 6.03 8.90 0.78
N MET A 15 7.10 9.04 0.01
CA MET A 15 7.47 10.31 -0.63
C MET A 15 6.89 10.38 -2.03
N ASP A 16 5.57 10.52 -2.11
CA ASP A 16 4.87 10.64 -3.38
C ASP A 16 5.30 11.91 -4.11
N PRO A 17 5.92 11.80 -5.28
CA PRO A 17 6.38 12.99 -6.00
C PRO A 17 5.24 13.90 -6.47
N LEU A 18 4.02 13.37 -6.56
CA LEU A 18 2.86 14.18 -6.92
C LEU A 18 2.14 14.75 -5.72
N ASN A 19 2.64 14.52 -4.51
CA ASN A 19 2.05 15.00 -3.26
C ASN A 19 0.59 14.60 -3.09
N MET A 20 0.24 13.41 -3.55
CA MET A 20 -1.13 12.90 -3.45
C MET A 20 -1.35 12.01 -2.24
N GLY A 21 -0.34 11.85 -1.40
CA GLY A 21 -0.43 11.01 -0.22
C GLY A 21 -0.37 9.52 -0.51
N ARG A 22 0.08 9.14 -1.70
CA ARG A 22 0.23 7.72 -2.04
C ARG A 22 1.47 7.14 -1.38
N ILE A 23 1.46 5.83 -1.23
CA ILE A 23 2.58 5.10 -0.62
C ILE A 23 2.95 3.92 -1.49
N ARG A 24 4.21 3.51 -1.41
CA ARG A 24 4.66 2.27 -2.03
C ARG A 24 4.65 1.17 -0.99
N VAL A 25 3.98 0.08 -1.33
CA VAL A 25 3.79 -1.05 -0.43
C VAL A 25 4.33 -2.31 -1.12
N ARG A 26 5.18 -3.04 -0.41
CA ARG A 26 5.59 -4.37 -0.87
C ARG A 26 4.55 -5.35 -0.37
N ILE A 27 3.76 -5.85 -1.29
CA ILE A 27 2.58 -6.67 -0.97
C ILE A 27 3.01 -8.13 -0.85
N PHE A 28 2.76 -8.71 0.32
CA PHE A 28 3.16 -10.08 0.59
C PHE A 28 2.41 -11.04 -0.31
N GLY A 29 3.15 -11.95 -0.93
CA GLY A 29 2.59 -12.93 -1.83
C GLY A 29 2.43 -12.44 -3.27
N TRP A 30 2.48 -11.13 -3.51
CA TRP A 30 2.38 -10.55 -4.85
C TRP A 30 3.69 -9.96 -5.33
N HIS A 31 4.42 -9.33 -4.42
CA HIS A 31 5.73 -8.76 -4.75
C HIS A 31 6.81 -9.59 -4.08
N THR A 32 7.86 -9.89 -4.83
CA THR A 32 9.00 -10.57 -4.23
C THR A 32 9.63 -9.70 -3.16
N ASP A 33 10.14 -10.32 -2.10
CA ASP A 33 10.89 -9.59 -1.09
C ASP A 33 12.36 -9.40 -1.48
N ASN A 34 12.75 -9.91 -2.65
CA ASN A 34 14.10 -9.71 -3.19
C ASN A 34 14.18 -8.33 -3.86
N LYS A 35 14.82 -7.39 -3.17
CA LYS A 35 14.90 -6.01 -3.67
C LYS A 35 15.82 -5.85 -4.88
N ALA A 36 16.63 -6.85 -5.18
CA ALA A 36 17.42 -6.83 -6.41
C ALA A 36 16.54 -7.10 -7.63
N LEU A 37 15.48 -7.89 -7.47
CA LEU A 37 14.55 -8.19 -8.56
C LEU A 37 13.44 -7.16 -8.66
N LEU A 38 12.99 -6.62 -7.52
CA LEU A 38 11.94 -5.61 -7.48
C LEU A 38 12.34 -4.56 -6.43
N PRO A 39 13.07 -3.53 -6.84
CA PRO A 39 13.46 -2.48 -5.89
C PRO A 39 12.27 -1.63 -5.46
N THR A 40 12.46 -0.88 -4.39
CA THR A 40 11.39 -0.05 -3.82
C THR A 40 10.79 0.89 -4.87
N ASP A 41 11.60 1.52 -5.68
CA ASP A 41 11.11 2.46 -6.70
C ASP A 41 10.43 1.76 -7.88
N GLY A 42 10.46 0.44 -7.95
CA GLY A 42 9.70 -0.34 -8.91
C GLY A 42 8.32 -0.74 -8.42
N LEU A 43 8.01 -0.50 -7.14
CA LEU A 43 6.71 -0.84 -6.59
C LEU A 43 5.66 0.17 -7.06
N PRO A 44 4.40 -0.27 -7.28
CA PRO A 44 3.33 0.65 -7.64
C PRO A 44 2.97 1.55 -6.46
N TRP A 45 2.47 2.74 -6.78
CA TRP A 45 1.92 3.62 -5.76
C TRP A 45 0.53 3.15 -5.36
N ALA A 46 0.28 3.07 -4.07
CA ALA A 46 -1.00 2.66 -3.53
C ALA A 46 -1.76 3.88 -3.01
N GLN A 47 -3.05 3.91 -3.31
CA GLN A 47 -3.94 5.00 -2.90
C GLN A 47 -4.51 4.70 -1.52
N GLY A 48 -4.49 5.69 -0.63
CA GLY A 48 -5.16 5.56 0.66
C GLY A 48 -6.65 5.89 0.55
N VAL A 49 -7.43 5.39 1.49
CA VAL A 49 -8.85 5.65 1.58
C VAL A 49 -9.11 6.53 2.79
N TYR A 50 -9.82 7.65 2.58
CA TYR A 50 -10.20 8.53 3.67
C TYR A 50 -11.60 8.18 4.15
N PRO A 51 -11.87 8.26 5.47
CA PRO A 51 -13.25 8.19 5.95
C PRO A 51 -14.06 9.33 5.36
N LEU A 52 -15.34 9.06 5.09
CA LEU A 52 -16.21 10.05 4.47
C LEU A 52 -16.40 11.30 5.32
N ASN A 53 -16.34 11.16 6.62
CA ASN A 53 -16.50 12.27 7.55
C ASN A 53 -15.17 12.91 7.93
N SER A 54 -14.09 12.49 7.31
CA SER A 54 -12.77 13.00 7.60
C SER A 54 -12.55 14.31 6.85
N SER A 55 -12.04 15.31 7.53
CA SER A 55 -11.44 16.41 6.82
C SER A 55 -10.16 15.87 6.15
N ARG A 56 -9.48 16.67 5.42
CA ARG A 56 -8.37 16.22 4.56
C ARG A 56 -7.07 15.97 5.33
N ASN A 57 -7.19 15.43 6.53
CA ASN A 57 -6.03 15.23 7.40
C ASN A 57 -5.48 13.81 7.26
N TRP A 58 -5.26 13.38 6.03
CA TRP A 58 -4.60 12.11 5.79
C TRP A 58 -3.14 12.24 6.19
N GLN A 59 -2.74 11.37 7.10
CA GLN A 59 -1.33 11.23 7.45
C GLN A 59 -0.87 9.88 6.99
N SER A 60 0.13 9.87 6.12
CA SER A 60 0.70 8.61 5.66
C SER A 60 1.28 7.84 6.84
N PRO A 61 1.04 6.54 6.91
CA PRO A 61 1.71 5.73 7.91
C PRO A 61 3.21 5.70 7.66
N SER A 62 3.94 5.26 8.66
CA SER A 62 5.40 5.27 8.61
C SER A 62 5.94 4.13 7.79
N VAL A 63 7.13 4.31 7.22
CA VAL A 63 7.86 3.23 6.57
C VAL A 63 8.09 2.11 7.59
N GLY A 64 7.84 0.87 7.16
CA GLY A 64 7.94 -0.30 8.02
C GLY A 64 6.62 -0.72 8.63
N ASP A 65 5.59 0.13 8.61
CA ASP A 65 4.26 -0.27 9.07
C ASP A 65 3.65 -1.27 8.10
N TRP A 66 2.89 -2.21 8.66
CA TRP A 66 2.11 -3.13 7.84
C TRP A 66 0.73 -2.56 7.63
N VAL A 67 0.22 -2.77 6.42
CA VAL A 67 -1.09 -2.25 6.00
C VAL A 67 -1.88 -3.36 5.34
N VAL A 68 -3.20 -3.21 5.37
CA VAL A 68 -4.11 -4.10 4.66
C VAL A 68 -4.82 -3.29 3.58
N GLY A 69 -5.07 -3.92 2.45
CA GLY A 69 -5.76 -3.26 1.36
C GLY A 69 -6.33 -4.26 0.37
N PHE A 70 -6.66 -3.76 -0.81
CA PHE A 70 -7.20 -4.58 -1.89
C PHE A 70 -6.75 -3.99 -3.22
N PHE A 71 -6.94 -4.76 -4.28
CA PHE A 71 -6.68 -4.26 -5.64
C PHE A 71 -8.00 -3.78 -6.24
N MET A 72 -8.04 -2.51 -6.63
CA MET A 72 -9.23 -1.93 -7.23
C MET A 72 -9.60 -2.63 -8.55
N ASP A 73 -8.61 -3.12 -9.27
CA ASP A 73 -8.77 -3.83 -10.52
C ASP A 73 -8.79 -5.36 -10.37
N GLY A 74 -8.95 -5.85 -9.14
CA GLY A 74 -9.07 -7.28 -8.88
C GLY A 74 -7.83 -8.05 -9.26
N GLU A 75 -7.99 -9.08 -10.08
CA GLU A 75 -6.90 -10.00 -10.40
C GLU A 75 -5.79 -9.37 -11.23
N SER A 76 -6.04 -8.24 -11.88
CA SER A 76 -4.98 -7.54 -12.61
C SER A 76 -3.93 -6.96 -11.68
N ALA A 77 -4.29 -6.66 -10.44
CA ALA A 77 -3.37 -6.31 -9.35
C ALA A 77 -2.45 -5.13 -9.67
N GLN A 78 -2.97 -4.16 -10.43
CA GLN A 78 -2.18 -2.98 -10.83
C GLN A 78 -2.56 -1.73 -10.04
N PHE A 79 -3.71 -1.73 -9.36
CA PHE A 79 -4.19 -0.57 -8.61
C PHE A 79 -4.40 -0.94 -7.15
N PRO A 80 -3.32 -0.95 -6.34
CA PRO A 80 -3.48 -1.24 -4.91
C PRO A 80 -4.10 -0.05 -4.19
N VAL A 81 -4.98 -0.37 -3.25
CA VAL A 81 -5.65 0.60 -2.39
C VAL A 81 -5.43 0.16 -0.95
N VAL A 82 -4.99 1.10 -0.10
CA VAL A 82 -4.73 0.82 1.31
C VAL A 82 -5.95 1.19 2.12
N LEU A 83 -6.47 0.24 2.87
CA LEU A 83 -7.63 0.45 3.73
C LEU A 83 -7.24 0.89 5.14
N GLY A 84 -6.14 0.38 5.67
CA GLY A 84 -5.75 0.71 7.02
C GLY A 84 -4.42 0.12 7.44
N VAL A 85 -3.98 0.52 8.61
CA VAL A 85 -2.72 0.09 9.19
C VAL A 85 -2.99 -1.05 10.18
N LEU A 86 -2.09 -2.02 10.23
CA LEU A 86 -2.11 -3.09 11.22
C LEU A 86 -1.16 -2.69 12.35
N PRO A 87 -1.67 -2.02 13.40
CA PRO A 87 -0.79 -1.51 14.45
C PRO A 87 -0.19 -2.64 15.27
N GLY A 88 1.04 -2.43 15.72
CA GLY A 88 1.73 -3.43 16.52
C GLY A 88 2.40 -4.54 15.75
N ILE A 89 2.18 -4.61 14.44
CA ILE A 89 2.80 -5.61 13.59
C ILE A 89 3.81 -4.90 12.71
N ARG A 90 5.09 -5.18 12.94
CA ARG A 90 6.17 -4.54 12.20
C ARG A 90 7.27 -5.53 11.95
N LYS A 91 7.84 -5.43 10.78
CA LYS A 91 9.05 -6.15 10.46
C LYS A 91 10.24 -5.44 11.10
N LYS A 92 11.08 -6.20 11.72
CA LYS A 92 12.29 -5.66 12.32
C LYS A 92 13.47 -5.72 11.36
#